data_c6e237b96ef9c7c593e72826990436df
#
_entry.id   c6e237b96ef9c7c593e72826990436df
#
_cell.length_a   1.000
_cell.length_b   1.000
_cell.length_c   1.000
_cell.angle_alpha   90.00
_cell.angle_beta   90.00
_cell.angle_gamma   90.00
#
_symmetry.space_group_name_H-M   'P 1'
#
loop_
_entity.id
_entity.type
_entity.pdbx_description
1 polymer ?
#
loop_
_entity_poly.entity_id
_entity_poly.type
_entity_poly.pdbx_seq_one_letter_code
_entity_poly.pdbx_strand_id
1 'polypeptide(L)'
;MRGPHGERGAVGEFGVPRDGGRTHEGFDILAACGTELVSAVTGRVRETGYDPVLYGNYLLIHGQEEHRTYMYAHMKKPPRVHEGERVWAGERVGEVGKTGNARTVGCQLHIEIHVNGVPIDPKPELERWDAQT
;
A
#
# COMPACT_ATOMS: atom_id res chain seq x y z
N MET A 1 4.92 -6.37 4.94
CA MET A 1 3.85 -6.49 5.95
C MET A 1 4.21 -7.63 6.89
N ARG A 2 4.13 -7.38 8.18
CA ARG A 2 4.45 -8.39 9.20
C ARG A 2 3.17 -8.88 9.86
N GLY A 3 2.98 -10.19 9.87
CA GLY A 3 1.82 -10.86 10.44
C GLY A 3 1.02 -11.58 9.37
N PRO A 4 0.00 -12.36 9.79
CA PRO A 4 -0.85 -13.09 8.85
C PRO A 4 -1.55 -12.15 7.87
N HIS A 5 -1.55 -12.52 6.61
CA HIS A 5 -2.23 -11.77 5.56
C HIS A 5 -2.60 -12.71 4.41
N GLY A 6 -3.45 -12.24 3.51
CA GLY A 6 -3.87 -13.01 2.36
C GLY A 6 -4.50 -12.14 1.29
N GLU A 7 -4.69 -12.71 0.11
CA GLU A 7 -5.31 -12.00 -1.00
C GLU A 7 -6.81 -11.79 -0.72
N ARG A 8 -7.33 -10.66 -1.20
CA ARG A 8 -8.76 -10.37 -1.14
C ARG A 8 -9.55 -11.21 -2.16
N GLY A 9 -8.85 -11.86 -3.10
CA GLY A 9 -9.44 -12.61 -4.20
C GLY A 9 -9.52 -11.75 -5.45
N ALA A 10 -10.30 -12.19 -6.44
CA ALA A 10 -10.35 -11.55 -7.75
C ALA A 10 -10.71 -10.05 -7.70
N VAL A 11 -11.60 -9.64 -6.77
CA VAL A 11 -11.99 -8.22 -6.67
C VAL A 11 -10.87 -7.33 -6.16
N GLY A 12 -9.85 -7.89 -5.51
CA GLY A 12 -8.70 -7.14 -5.03
C GLY A 12 -7.53 -7.09 -6.00
N GLU A 13 -7.64 -7.73 -7.15
CA GLU A 13 -6.56 -7.77 -8.13
C GLU A 13 -6.46 -6.48 -8.95
N PHE A 14 -5.26 -6.25 -9.50
CA PHE A 14 -4.99 -5.11 -10.36
C PHE A 14 -5.84 -5.18 -11.63
N GLY A 15 -6.38 -4.02 -12.03
CA GLY A 15 -7.10 -3.89 -13.29
C GLY A 15 -8.57 -4.25 -13.24
N VAL A 16 -9.09 -4.80 -12.12
CA VAL A 16 -10.53 -5.12 -12.06
C VAL A 16 -11.35 -3.82 -11.99
N PRO A 17 -12.56 -3.81 -12.56
CA PRO A 17 -13.41 -2.61 -12.58
C PRO A 17 -13.77 -2.12 -11.19
N ARG A 18 -13.88 -0.80 -11.05
CA ARG A 18 -14.34 -0.10 -9.85
C ARG A 18 -15.47 0.87 -10.24
N ASP A 19 -16.22 1.32 -9.21
CA ASP A 19 -17.29 2.30 -9.41
C ASP A 19 -16.75 3.58 -10.06
N GLY A 20 -17.59 4.22 -10.87
CA GLY A 20 -17.24 5.47 -11.54
C GLY A 20 -16.37 5.30 -12.79
N GLY A 21 -16.35 4.11 -13.37
CA GLY A 21 -15.58 3.84 -14.58
C GLY A 21 -14.08 3.68 -14.36
N ARG A 22 -13.66 3.62 -13.09
CA ARG A 22 -12.25 3.39 -12.73
C ARG A 22 -11.90 1.91 -12.85
N THR A 23 -10.60 1.63 -12.91
CA THR A 23 -10.06 0.28 -12.70
C THR A 23 -9.22 0.29 -11.43
N HIS A 24 -9.01 -0.89 -10.84
CA HIS A 24 -8.20 -1.03 -9.63
C HIS A 24 -6.73 -0.85 -9.98
N GLU A 25 -6.11 0.22 -9.47
CA GLU A 25 -4.73 0.58 -9.79
C GLU A 25 -3.69 -0.09 -8.88
N GLY A 26 -4.13 -0.97 -8.00
CA GLY A 26 -3.26 -1.66 -7.06
C GLY A 26 -3.73 -3.06 -6.76
N PHE A 27 -3.30 -3.57 -5.62
CA PHE A 27 -3.62 -4.91 -5.15
C PHE A 27 -4.00 -4.83 -3.67
N ASP A 28 -5.07 -5.52 -3.29
CA ASP A 28 -5.56 -5.52 -1.91
C ASP A 28 -5.15 -6.79 -1.17
N ILE A 29 -4.57 -6.61 0.01
CA ILE A 29 -4.14 -7.70 0.87
C ILE A 29 -4.92 -7.63 2.17
N LEU A 30 -5.64 -8.71 2.50
CA LEU A 30 -6.37 -8.77 3.76
C LEU A 30 -5.41 -9.07 4.92
N ALA A 31 -5.59 -8.37 6.02
CA ALA A 31 -4.83 -8.59 7.24
C ALA A 31 -5.61 -8.03 8.43
N ALA A 32 -5.29 -8.51 9.64
CA ALA A 32 -5.93 -7.99 10.84
C ALA A 32 -5.62 -6.50 11.02
N CYS A 33 -6.59 -5.74 11.52
CA CYS A 33 -6.37 -4.35 11.87
C CYS A 33 -5.20 -4.24 12.85
N GLY A 34 -4.31 -3.30 12.61
CA GLY A 34 -3.14 -3.10 13.46
C GLY A 34 -1.91 -3.90 13.05
N THR A 35 -2.03 -4.77 12.02
CA THR A 35 -0.88 -5.48 11.48
C THR A 35 0.18 -4.47 11.04
N GLU A 36 1.41 -4.71 11.44
CA GLU A 36 2.51 -3.79 11.19
C GLU A 36 2.87 -3.73 9.70
N LEU A 37 2.97 -2.52 9.17
CA LEU A 37 3.43 -2.27 7.81
C LEU A 37 4.87 -1.82 7.84
N VAL A 38 5.67 -2.41 6.94
CA VAL A 38 7.07 -2.03 6.77
C VAL A 38 7.29 -1.55 5.35
N SER A 39 8.29 -0.69 5.17
CA SER A 39 8.67 -0.27 3.82
C SER A 39 9.26 -1.45 3.06
N ALA A 40 8.78 -1.69 1.86
CA ALA A 40 9.31 -2.74 0.99
C ALA A 40 10.67 -2.38 0.41
N VAL A 41 11.00 -1.10 0.38
CA VAL A 41 12.22 -0.59 -0.26
C VAL A 41 12.87 0.47 0.61
N THR A 42 14.17 0.67 0.39
CA THR A 42 14.88 1.83 0.91
C THR A 42 14.59 3.00 -0.03
N GLY A 43 14.20 4.13 0.52
CA GLY A 43 13.84 5.29 -0.28
C GLY A 43 13.52 6.50 0.57
N ARG A 44 12.74 7.42 -0.01
CA ARG A 44 12.27 8.62 0.70
C ARG A 44 10.76 8.71 0.66
N VAL A 45 10.19 9.21 1.73
CA VAL A 45 8.76 9.51 1.80
C VAL A 45 8.48 10.69 0.88
N ARG A 46 7.68 10.44 -0.13
CA ARG A 46 7.30 11.45 -1.11
C ARG A 46 6.08 12.24 -0.69
N GLU A 47 5.13 11.57 -0.07
CA GLU A 47 3.88 12.19 0.34
C GLU A 47 3.20 11.36 1.42
N THR A 48 2.52 12.02 2.35
CA THR A 48 1.58 11.39 3.29
C THR A 48 0.31 12.22 3.29
N GLY A 49 -0.82 11.57 3.56
CA GLY A 49 -2.07 12.31 3.61
C GLY A 49 -3.24 11.47 4.06
N TYR A 50 -4.42 12.09 4.00
CA TYR A 50 -5.68 11.45 4.31
C TYR A 50 -6.71 11.77 3.23
N ASP A 51 -7.19 10.74 2.56
CA ASP A 51 -8.23 10.83 1.54
C ASP A 51 -9.48 10.14 2.09
N PRO A 52 -10.52 10.91 2.49
CA PRO A 52 -11.70 10.31 3.11
C PRO A 52 -12.54 9.48 2.15
N VAL A 53 -12.37 9.65 0.84
CA VAL A 53 -13.20 8.99 -0.18
C VAL A 53 -12.61 7.65 -0.61
N LEU A 54 -11.30 7.60 -0.90
CA LEU A 54 -10.66 6.41 -1.45
C LEU A 54 -9.64 5.78 -0.50
N TYR A 55 -8.53 6.43 -0.30
CA TYR A 55 -7.34 5.80 0.27
C TYR A 55 -7.24 5.84 1.80
N GLY A 56 -8.03 6.70 2.47
CA GLY A 56 -7.86 6.93 3.89
C GLY A 56 -6.46 7.46 4.19
N ASN A 57 -5.86 7.01 5.27
CA ASN A 57 -4.47 7.36 5.58
C ASN A 57 -3.55 6.66 4.59
N TYR A 58 -2.73 7.42 3.89
CA TYR A 58 -1.85 6.86 2.86
C TYR A 58 -0.43 7.39 2.95
N LEU A 59 0.48 6.65 2.31
CA LEU A 59 1.92 6.93 2.29
C LEU A 59 2.46 6.60 0.91
N LEU A 60 3.23 7.52 0.33
CA LEU A 60 3.96 7.30 -0.91
C LEU A 60 5.45 7.31 -0.62
N ILE A 61 6.15 6.25 -1.04
CA ILE A 61 7.61 6.13 -0.90
C ILE A 61 8.21 6.02 -2.30
N HIS A 62 9.18 6.89 -2.60
CA HIS A 62 9.95 6.78 -3.83
C HIS A 62 11.19 5.95 -3.56
N GLY A 63 11.36 4.85 -4.29
CA GLY A 63 12.49 3.94 -4.11
C GLY A 63 13.81 4.59 -4.51
N GLN A 64 14.86 4.28 -3.75
CA GLN A 64 16.20 4.80 -4.03
C GLN A 64 16.73 4.23 -5.34
N GLU A 65 17.25 5.11 -6.19
CA GLU A 65 17.84 4.72 -7.48
C GLU A 65 16.90 3.94 -8.40
N GLU A 66 15.59 4.14 -8.21
CA GLU A 66 14.58 3.54 -9.10
C GLU A 66 13.60 4.61 -9.58
N HIS A 67 12.85 4.26 -10.63
CA HIS A 67 11.78 5.11 -11.15
C HIS A 67 10.42 4.61 -10.65
N ARG A 68 10.38 4.09 -9.42
CA ARG A 68 9.17 3.51 -8.83
C ARG A 68 8.74 4.27 -7.59
N THR A 69 7.43 4.43 -7.46
CA THR A 69 6.78 4.95 -6.26
C THR A 69 5.84 3.87 -5.73
N TYR A 70 5.85 3.70 -4.41
CA TYR A 70 5.07 2.68 -3.71
C TYR A 70 4.06 3.37 -2.83
N MET A 71 2.76 3.03 -3.01
CA MET A 71 1.68 3.58 -2.19
C MET A 71 1.16 2.53 -1.23
N TYR A 72 0.99 2.93 0.04
CA TYR A 72 0.35 2.15 1.10
C TYR A 72 -0.90 2.92 1.52
N ALA A 73 -2.05 2.30 1.43
CA ALA A 73 -3.33 2.96 1.72
C ALA A 73 -4.14 2.22 2.78
N HIS A 74 -5.22 2.86 3.25
CA HIS A 74 -6.13 2.38 4.28
C HIS A 74 -5.49 2.18 5.65
N MET A 75 -4.41 2.89 5.92
CA MET A 75 -3.70 2.76 7.20
C MET A 75 -4.59 3.17 8.37
N LYS A 76 -4.43 2.47 9.49
CA LYS A 76 -5.24 2.69 10.69
C LYS A 76 -5.06 4.09 11.26
N LYS A 77 -3.83 4.59 11.23
CA LYS A 77 -3.44 5.91 11.74
C LYS A 77 -2.60 6.60 10.68
N PRO A 78 -2.36 7.91 10.81
CA PRO A 78 -1.37 8.56 9.95
C PRO A 78 -0.04 7.81 9.99
N PRO A 79 0.71 7.79 8.87
CA PRO A 79 2.01 7.12 8.84
C PRO A 79 2.95 7.62 9.94
N ARG A 80 3.85 6.75 10.38
CA ARG A 80 4.86 7.10 11.38
C ARG A 80 5.98 7.96 10.84
N VAL A 81 6.07 8.08 9.53
CA VAL A 81 7.13 8.80 8.82
C VAL A 81 6.54 10.02 8.14
N HIS A 82 7.38 11.02 7.85
CA HIS A 82 6.97 12.29 7.28
C HIS A 82 7.60 12.54 5.93
N GLU A 83 7.00 13.42 5.15
CA GLU A 83 7.53 13.81 3.84
C GLU A 83 9.00 14.21 3.93
N GLY A 84 9.79 13.71 3.00
CA GLY A 84 11.22 13.96 2.92
C GLY A 84 12.08 13.04 3.76
N GLU A 85 11.49 12.29 4.70
CA GLU A 85 12.25 11.36 5.52
C GLU A 85 12.77 10.19 4.69
N ARG A 86 13.98 9.76 5.03
CA ARG A 86 14.53 8.53 4.50
C ARG A 86 13.93 7.34 5.25
N VAL A 87 13.61 6.28 4.52
CA VAL A 87 13.17 5.01 5.10
C VAL A 87 14.07 3.89 4.60
N TRP A 88 14.27 2.88 5.42
CA TRP A 88 15.02 1.68 5.06
C TRP A 88 14.06 0.55 4.78
N ALA A 89 14.43 -0.35 3.86
CA ALA A 89 13.64 -1.56 3.64
C ALA A 89 13.48 -2.31 4.96
N GLY A 90 12.23 -2.67 5.30
CA GLY A 90 11.92 -3.32 6.57
C GLY A 90 11.60 -2.38 7.73
N GLU A 91 11.78 -1.08 7.56
CA GLU A 91 11.44 -0.09 8.60
C GLU A 91 9.92 0.02 8.76
N ARG A 92 9.46 0.13 10.01
CA ARG A 92 8.03 0.33 10.30
C ARG A 92 7.56 1.66 9.79
N VAL A 93 6.47 1.66 9.04
CA VAL A 93 5.89 2.90 8.50
C VAL A 93 4.44 3.11 8.93
N GLY A 94 3.77 2.09 9.46
CA GLY A 94 2.40 2.23 9.93
C GLY A 94 1.73 0.91 10.25
N GLU A 95 0.41 0.92 10.24
CA GLU A 95 -0.43 -0.23 10.58
C GLU A 95 -1.57 -0.39 9.59
N VAL A 96 -1.93 -1.64 9.32
CA VAL A 96 -3.11 -1.97 8.50
C VAL A 96 -4.37 -1.44 9.19
N GLY A 97 -5.24 -0.86 8.41
CA GLY A 97 -6.53 -0.38 8.87
C GLY A 97 -7.60 -0.56 7.82
N LYS A 98 -8.65 0.24 7.92
CA LYS A 98 -9.76 0.24 6.98
C LYS A 98 -10.29 1.64 6.70
N THR A 99 -9.41 2.64 6.79
CA THR A 99 -9.78 4.03 6.50
C THR A 99 -10.06 4.23 5.02
N GLY A 100 -10.77 5.29 4.69
CA GLY A 100 -11.19 5.53 3.32
C GLY A 100 -12.30 4.56 2.89
N ASN A 101 -12.26 4.11 1.65
CA ASN A 101 -13.32 3.23 1.13
C ASN A 101 -13.25 1.80 1.64
N ALA A 102 -12.22 1.43 2.41
CA ALA A 102 -12.13 0.10 3.01
C ALA A 102 -13.01 -0.05 4.26
N ARG A 103 -13.57 1.04 4.79
CA ARG A 103 -14.36 1.00 6.05
C ARG A 103 -15.57 0.06 5.99
N THR A 104 -16.11 -0.19 4.82
CA THR A 104 -17.25 -1.10 4.64
C THR A 104 -16.84 -2.50 4.19
N VAL A 105 -15.56 -2.70 3.86
CA VAL A 105 -15.03 -3.97 3.37
C VAL A 105 -14.28 -4.71 4.48
N GLY A 106 -13.47 -4.00 5.23
CA GLY A 106 -12.66 -4.55 6.32
C GLY A 106 -11.21 -4.16 6.21
N CYS A 107 -10.43 -4.58 7.21
CA CYS A 107 -9.02 -4.21 7.28
C CYS A 107 -8.22 -4.86 6.17
N GLN A 108 -7.47 -4.03 5.47
CA GLN A 108 -6.68 -4.46 4.32
C GLN A 108 -5.62 -3.41 4.00
N LEU A 109 -4.55 -3.86 3.34
CA LEU A 109 -3.58 -2.98 2.72
C LEU A 109 -3.92 -2.90 1.23
N HIS A 110 -4.09 -1.68 0.73
CA HIS A 110 -4.11 -1.42 -0.69
C HIS A 110 -2.72 -0.93 -1.07
N ILE A 111 -2.02 -1.67 -1.90
CA ILE A 111 -0.69 -1.29 -2.36
C ILE A 111 -0.72 -0.97 -3.86
N GLU A 112 -0.05 0.12 -4.24
CA GLU A 112 0.15 0.48 -5.64
C GLU A 112 1.64 0.61 -5.90
N ILE A 113 2.06 0.20 -7.09
CA ILE A 113 3.41 0.44 -7.58
C ILE A 113 3.28 1.22 -8.88
N HIS A 114 3.90 2.38 -8.93
CA HIS A 114 3.90 3.23 -10.12
C HIS A 114 5.31 3.29 -10.69
N VAL A 115 5.45 2.99 -11.97
CA VAL A 115 6.72 3.08 -12.70
C VAL A 115 6.63 4.28 -13.62
N ASN A 116 7.46 5.30 -13.39
CA ASN A 116 7.40 6.57 -14.14
C ASN A 116 5.99 7.16 -14.15
N GLY A 117 5.29 7.06 -13.01
CA GLY A 117 3.94 7.59 -12.85
C GLY A 117 2.82 6.69 -13.36
N VAL A 118 3.14 5.51 -13.91
CA VAL A 118 2.14 4.57 -14.46
C VAL A 118 1.96 3.40 -13.50
N PRO A 119 0.72 3.13 -13.03
CA PRO A 119 0.49 1.98 -12.15
C PRO A 119 0.73 0.66 -12.89
N ILE A 120 1.37 -0.26 -12.19
CA ILE A 120 1.63 -1.63 -12.67
C ILE A 120 1.03 -2.63 -11.68
N ASP A 121 0.85 -3.88 -12.12
CA ASP A 121 0.36 -4.95 -11.24
C ASP A 121 1.40 -5.25 -10.16
N PRO A 122 1.09 -5.03 -8.86
CA PRO A 122 2.04 -5.30 -7.78
C PRO A 122 2.25 -6.77 -7.46
N LYS A 123 1.35 -7.65 -7.93
CA LYS A 123 1.33 -9.05 -7.50
C LYS A 123 2.66 -9.79 -7.66
N PRO A 124 3.37 -9.69 -8.79
CA PRO A 124 4.66 -10.36 -8.94
C PRO A 124 5.70 -9.92 -7.90
N GLU A 125 5.73 -8.62 -7.57
CA GLU A 125 6.63 -8.07 -6.56
C GLU A 125 6.26 -8.56 -5.17
N LEU A 126 4.95 -8.59 -4.86
CA LEU A 126 4.45 -9.05 -3.56
C LEU A 126 4.80 -10.52 -3.33
N GLU A 127 4.64 -11.35 -4.33
CA GLU A 127 4.99 -12.77 -4.26
C GLU A 127 6.50 -12.94 -4.01
N ARG A 128 7.32 -12.15 -4.68
CA ARG A 128 8.76 -12.19 -4.48
C ARG A 128 9.17 -11.76 -3.08
N TRP A 129 8.55 -10.70 -2.54
CA TRP A 129 8.84 -10.24 -1.17
C TRP A 129 8.41 -11.27 -0.14
N ASP A 130 7.26 -11.89 -0.29
CA ASP A 130 6.80 -12.95 0.61
C ASP A 130 7.74 -14.14 0.59
N ALA A 131 8.27 -14.52 -0.56
CA ALA A 131 9.20 -15.64 -0.69
C ALA A 131 10.54 -15.39 0.00
N GLN A 132 10.89 -14.12 0.24
CA GLN A 132 12.14 -13.73 0.90
C GLN A 132 12.02 -13.63 2.42
N THR A 133 10.81 -13.69 2.93
CA THR A 133 10.55 -13.60 4.36
C THR A 133 10.20 -14.96 4.93
#